data_63f5afbd884a494badbcc5bfab5ca429
#
_entry.id   63f5afbd884a494badbcc5bfab5ca429
#
_cell.length_a   1.000
_cell.length_b   1.000
_cell.length_c   1.000
_cell.angle_alpha   90.00
_cell.angle_beta   90.00
_cell.angle_gamma   90.00
#
_symmetry.space_group_name_H-M   'P 1'
#
loop_
_entity.id
_entity.type
_entity.pdbx_description
1 polymer ?
#
loop_
_entity_poly.entity_id
_entity_poly.type
_entity_poly.pdbx_seq_one_letter_code
_entity_poly.pdbx_strand_id
1 'polypeptide(L)'
;MPLVASARMYAWAPSLGAAWRRLLSRVASRAGVDLAVMDERDPTPLDELWARPDMGCVFMCGYPWALRRDRPHLLAAPVPAPPRYGGRAVYVTDFIVRADSAYARLEETFGKTIAYSTEHSHSGYNAPRYHLLGYLTPERRALYGSVIGPLVRQRPVLDAVVDGRADVAAIDGYALDLLRRHAPEIADRVRVIDTTIPAPSAPLVASPDVPADKCEALTLALLAVHAVPDMRATLDELLLSRFARTEPKDFDVFLDRERAAEAAGYPRLA
;
A
#
# COMPACT_ATOMS: atom_id res chain seq x y z
N MET A 1 28.20 -7.77 -0.49
CA MET A 1 27.24 -7.51 -1.57
C MET A 1 26.31 -6.40 -1.11
N PRO A 2 25.85 -5.49 -1.99
CA PRO A 2 24.87 -4.48 -1.64
C PRO A 2 23.58 -5.13 -1.16
N LEU A 3 22.90 -4.50 -0.20
CA LEU A 3 21.55 -4.89 0.19
C LEU A 3 20.54 -4.38 -0.83
N VAL A 4 19.42 -5.06 -0.98
CA VAL A 4 18.38 -4.68 -1.93
C VAL A 4 17.46 -3.60 -1.34
N ALA A 5 17.15 -2.57 -2.14
CA ALA A 5 16.14 -1.59 -1.85
C ALA A 5 15.05 -1.56 -2.95
N SER A 6 13.78 -1.41 -2.58
CA SER A 6 12.69 -1.36 -3.54
C SER A 6 11.48 -0.58 -3.02
N ALA A 7 10.99 0.33 -3.85
CA ALA A 7 9.75 1.07 -3.62
C ALA A 7 8.68 0.78 -4.67
N ARG A 8 8.79 -0.34 -5.42
CA ARG A 8 7.91 -0.61 -6.56
C ARG A 8 6.43 -0.80 -6.20
N MET A 9 6.10 -1.02 -4.92
CA MET A 9 4.70 -0.94 -4.46
C MET A 9 4.04 0.40 -4.77
N TYR A 10 4.83 1.48 -4.80
CA TYR A 10 4.39 2.86 -5.02
C TYR A 10 5.02 3.51 -6.26
N ALA A 11 5.61 2.73 -7.15
CA ALA A 11 6.26 3.21 -8.37
C ALA A 11 5.40 2.90 -9.61
N TRP A 12 4.18 3.43 -9.66
CA TRP A 12 3.21 3.13 -10.74
C TRP A 12 3.42 3.95 -12.01
N ALA A 13 4.28 4.96 -11.96
CA ALA A 13 4.70 5.77 -13.10
C ALA A 13 6.23 5.89 -13.11
N PRO A 14 6.88 6.06 -14.27
CA PRO A 14 8.34 6.20 -14.36
C PRO A 14 8.92 7.33 -13.52
N SER A 15 8.20 8.47 -13.42
CA SER A 15 8.59 9.61 -12.57
C SER A 15 8.61 9.24 -11.09
N LEU A 16 7.66 8.43 -10.63
CA LEU A 16 7.63 7.91 -9.25
C LEU A 16 8.81 6.98 -8.98
N GLY A 17 9.14 6.07 -9.90
CA GLY A 17 10.32 5.21 -9.77
C GLY A 17 11.61 6.02 -9.62
N ALA A 18 11.75 7.09 -10.42
CA ALA A 18 12.89 7.99 -10.34
C ALA A 18 12.96 8.75 -9.00
N ALA A 19 11.82 9.24 -8.50
CA ALA A 19 11.76 9.95 -7.22
C ALA A 19 12.10 9.01 -6.03
N TRP A 20 11.55 7.80 -6.01
CA TRP A 20 11.90 6.80 -5.01
C TRP A 20 13.38 6.40 -5.07
N ARG A 21 13.94 6.25 -6.26
CA ARG A 21 15.37 5.95 -6.44
C ARG A 21 16.24 7.05 -5.84
N ARG A 22 15.93 8.34 -6.12
CA ARG A 22 16.64 9.47 -5.50
C ARG A 22 16.58 9.42 -3.98
N LEU A 23 15.39 9.20 -3.41
CA LEU A 23 15.20 9.11 -1.96
C LEU A 23 16.00 7.96 -1.35
N LEU A 24 15.85 6.74 -1.88
CA LEU A 24 16.54 5.56 -1.35
C LEU A 24 18.05 5.67 -1.49
N SER A 25 18.58 6.23 -2.60
CA SER A 25 20.00 6.49 -2.77
C SER A 25 20.53 7.51 -1.76
N ARG A 26 19.73 8.55 -1.44
CA ARG A 26 20.09 9.53 -0.39
C ARG A 26 20.10 8.90 0.99
N VAL A 27 19.12 8.06 1.30
CA VAL A 27 19.05 7.30 2.55
C VAL A 27 20.27 6.39 2.69
N ALA A 28 20.60 5.62 1.65
CA ALA A 28 21.79 4.76 1.60
C ALA A 28 23.09 5.52 1.92
N SER A 29 23.28 6.64 1.22
CA SER A 29 24.46 7.51 1.42
C SER A 29 24.57 8.04 2.86
N ARG A 30 23.46 8.48 3.44
CA ARG A 30 23.46 9.00 4.82
C ARG A 30 23.63 7.91 5.87
N ALA A 31 23.10 6.73 5.62
CA ALA A 31 23.26 5.58 6.50
C ALA A 31 24.65 4.93 6.41
N GLY A 32 25.43 5.23 5.37
CA GLY A 32 26.67 4.50 5.07
C GLY A 32 26.43 3.04 4.72
N VAL A 33 25.23 2.70 4.20
CA VAL A 33 24.82 1.34 3.83
C VAL A 33 24.72 1.25 2.32
N ASP A 34 25.40 0.27 1.75
CA ASP A 34 25.36 0.02 0.30
C ASP A 34 24.02 -0.62 -0.08
N LEU A 35 23.17 0.12 -0.81
CA LEU A 35 21.85 -0.31 -1.29
C LEU A 35 21.83 -0.34 -2.82
N ALA A 36 21.49 -1.50 -3.39
CA ALA A 36 21.12 -1.65 -4.79
C ALA A 36 19.60 -1.40 -4.96
N VAL A 37 19.26 -0.25 -5.51
CA VAL A 37 17.83 0.08 -5.75
C VAL A 37 17.34 -0.66 -6.99
N MET A 38 16.37 -1.54 -6.82
CA MET A 38 15.76 -2.32 -7.90
C MET A 38 15.00 -1.42 -8.88
N ASP A 39 14.98 -1.81 -10.16
CA ASP A 39 14.12 -1.20 -11.17
C ASP A 39 12.64 -1.46 -10.79
N GLU A 40 11.79 -0.47 -10.98
CA GLU A 40 10.35 -0.57 -10.72
C GLU A 40 9.64 -1.58 -11.62
N ARG A 41 10.23 -1.90 -12.78
CA ARG A 41 9.72 -2.88 -13.75
C ARG A 41 10.22 -4.30 -13.50
N ASP A 42 11.06 -4.50 -12.50
CA ASP A 42 11.54 -5.84 -12.14
C ASP A 42 10.35 -6.81 -11.97
N PRO A 43 10.32 -7.94 -12.67
CA PRO A 43 9.17 -8.86 -12.69
C PRO A 43 9.06 -9.73 -11.43
N THR A 44 10.09 -9.76 -10.57
CA THR A 44 10.11 -10.63 -9.37
C THR A 44 8.83 -10.45 -8.56
N PRO A 45 8.08 -11.50 -8.21
CA PRO A 45 6.93 -11.41 -7.33
C PRO A 45 7.27 -10.75 -6.00
N LEU A 46 6.31 -10.02 -5.39
CA LEU A 46 6.57 -9.35 -4.11
C LEU A 46 6.92 -10.35 -3.00
N ASP A 47 6.29 -11.51 -2.98
CA ASP A 47 6.57 -12.53 -1.97
C ASP A 47 8.00 -13.09 -2.07
N GLU A 48 8.52 -13.24 -3.28
CA GLU A 48 9.91 -13.63 -3.51
C GLU A 48 10.87 -12.49 -3.08
N LEU A 49 10.54 -11.24 -3.42
CA LEU A 49 11.32 -10.08 -2.96
C LEU A 49 11.35 -10.01 -1.43
N TRP A 50 10.20 -10.25 -0.77
CA TRP A 50 10.08 -10.22 0.69
C TRP A 50 10.70 -11.44 1.40
N ALA A 51 11.09 -12.48 0.67
CA ALA A 51 11.78 -13.65 1.18
C ALA A 51 13.33 -13.55 1.04
N ARG A 52 13.84 -12.49 0.41
CA ARG A 52 15.27 -12.33 0.17
C ARG A 52 16.05 -12.06 1.46
N PRO A 53 17.16 -12.76 1.72
CA PRO A 53 18.01 -12.52 2.90
C PRO A 53 18.77 -11.18 2.82
N ASP A 54 18.98 -10.64 1.61
CA ASP A 54 19.64 -9.37 1.36
C ASP A 54 18.69 -8.17 1.23
N MET A 55 17.42 -8.34 1.61
CA MET A 55 16.42 -7.25 1.63
C MET A 55 16.80 -6.22 2.69
N GLY A 56 17.26 -5.03 2.24
CA GLY A 56 17.80 -3.99 3.13
C GLY A 56 16.86 -2.82 3.37
N CYS A 57 16.07 -2.42 2.37
CA CYS A 57 15.13 -1.29 2.50
C CYS A 57 14.00 -1.43 1.47
N VAL A 58 12.98 -2.20 1.79
CA VAL A 58 11.91 -2.59 0.84
C VAL A 58 10.56 -2.30 1.43
N PHE A 59 9.63 -1.72 0.65
CA PHE A 59 8.24 -1.61 1.07
C PHE A 59 7.59 -2.98 1.19
N MET A 60 6.95 -3.22 2.33
CA MET A 60 6.15 -4.40 2.59
C MET A 60 4.77 -4.00 3.09
N CYS A 61 3.72 -4.60 2.55
CA CYS A 61 2.38 -4.38 3.08
C CYS A 61 2.31 -4.85 4.55
N GLY A 62 1.70 -4.04 5.42
CA GLY A 62 1.67 -4.32 6.85
C GLY A 62 0.90 -5.61 7.21
N TYR A 63 -0.09 -5.99 6.40
CA TYR A 63 -0.86 -7.21 6.65
C TYR A 63 -0.04 -8.49 6.45
N PRO A 64 0.63 -8.75 5.31
CA PRO A 64 1.54 -9.90 5.18
C PRO A 64 2.73 -9.83 6.16
N TRP A 65 3.18 -8.62 6.56
CA TRP A 65 4.16 -8.49 7.62
C TRP A 65 3.63 -9.03 8.96
N ALA A 66 2.40 -8.67 9.34
CA ALA A 66 1.77 -9.11 10.59
C ALA A 66 1.53 -10.62 10.64
N LEU A 67 1.24 -11.25 9.49
CA LEU A 67 1.04 -12.70 9.37
C LEU A 67 2.32 -13.53 9.52
N ARG A 68 3.50 -12.93 9.34
CA ARG A 68 4.77 -13.68 9.40
C ARG A 68 5.16 -14.05 10.82
N ARG A 69 5.71 -15.24 10.99
CA ARG A 69 6.40 -15.66 12.23
C ARG A 69 7.77 -14.98 12.34
N ASP A 70 8.57 -15.08 11.26
CA ASP A 70 9.87 -14.43 11.15
C ASP A 70 9.66 -13.07 10.48
N ARG A 71 9.35 -12.06 11.32
CA ARG A 71 9.02 -10.72 10.86
C ARG A 71 10.28 -9.97 10.47
N PRO A 72 10.32 -9.34 9.27
CA PRO A 72 11.36 -8.40 8.90
C PRO A 72 11.47 -7.24 9.90
N HIS A 73 12.66 -6.67 10.04
CA HIS A 73 12.91 -5.49 10.84
C HIS A 73 12.11 -4.29 10.28
N LEU A 74 11.33 -3.64 11.13
CA LEU A 74 10.67 -2.39 10.79
C LEU A 74 11.71 -1.26 10.80
N LEU A 75 11.88 -0.57 9.68
CA LEU A 75 12.76 0.60 9.58
C LEU A 75 11.98 1.88 9.87
N ALA A 76 11.06 2.24 8.98
CA ALA A 76 10.19 3.39 9.15
C ALA A 76 8.99 3.29 8.19
N ALA A 77 7.91 4.00 8.51
CA ALA A 77 6.75 4.12 7.64
C ALA A 77 6.60 5.56 7.10
N PRO A 78 6.13 5.73 5.87
CA PRO A 78 5.87 7.04 5.29
C PRO A 78 4.71 7.74 6.00
N VAL A 79 4.85 9.05 6.19
CA VAL A 79 3.78 9.95 6.63
C VAL A 79 3.35 10.75 5.39
N PRO A 80 2.23 10.38 4.74
CA PRO A 80 1.76 11.10 3.57
C PRO A 80 1.40 12.55 3.89
N ALA A 81 1.69 13.46 2.95
CA ALA A 81 1.47 14.88 3.10
C ALA A 81 0.00 15.33 2.94
N PRO A 82 -0.86 14.67 2.10
CA PRO A 82 -2.23 15.09 1.94
C PRO A 82 -2.99 15.15 3.27
N PRO A 83 -3.84 16.19 3.49
CA PRO A 83 -4.51 16.45 4.78
C PRO A 83 -5.36 15.27 5.29
N ARG A 84 -5.90 14.44 4.39
CA ARG A 84 -6.73 13.28 4.76
C ARG A 84 -6.02 12.24 5.64
N TYR A 85 -4.69 12.27 5.71
CA TYR A 85 -3.89 11.37 6.56
C TYR A 85 -3.57 11.98 7.93
N GLY A 86 -3.90 13.26 8.15
CA GLY A 86 -3.75 13.93 9.45
C GLY A 86 -2.32 14.03 9.96
N GLY A 87 -1.30 14.03 9.08
CA GLY A 87 0.12 14.08 9.45
C GLY A 87 0.62 12.84 10.20
N ARG A 88 -0.07 11.71 10.05
CA ARG A 88 0.24 10.42 10.69
C ARG A 88 0.76 9.42 9.65
N ALA A 89 1.50 8.40 10.12
CA ALA A 89 1.96 7.28 9.31
C ALA A 89 0.81 6.29 9.06
N VAL A 90 -0.23 6.76 8.37
CA VAL A 90 -1.43 5.98 8.03
C VAL A 90 -1.79 6.17 6.58
N TYR A 91 -2.56 5.23 6.05
CA TYR A 91 -3.20 5.33 4.76
C TYR A 91 -4.64 4.83 4.82
N VAL A 92 -5.40 5.05 3.78
CA VAL A 92 -6.78 4.59 3.62
C VAL A 92 -6.88 3.71 2.38
N THR A 93 -7.95 2.95 2.29
CA THR A 93 -8.35 2.27 1.05
C THR A 93 -9.54 3.01 0.45
N ASP A 94 -9.43 3.37 -0.81
CA ASP A 94 -10.49 4.03 -1.56
C ASP A 94 -11.25 3.01 -2.41
N PHE A 95 -12.58 3.03 -2.32
CA PHE A 95 -13.45 2.33 -3.27
C PHE A 95 -13.64 3.18 -4.51
N ILE A 96 -13.21 2.65 -5.65
CA ILE A 96 -13.24 3.35 -6.93
C ILE A 96 -14.24 2.72 -7.88
N VAL A 97 -14.89 3.56 -8.66
CA VAL A 97 -15.72 3.21 -9.80
C VAL A 97 -15.25 3.98 -11.03
N ARG A 98 -15.68 3.60 -12.22
CA ARG A 98 -15.39 4.36 -13.44
C ARG A 98 -15.95 5.78 -13.31
N ALA A 99 -15.21 6.78 -13.78
CA ALA A 99 -15.55 8.20 -13.58
C ALA A 99 -16.94 8.58 -14.12
N ASP A 100 -17.35 7.97 -15.23
CA ASP A 100 -18.64 8.20 -15.89
C ASP A 100 -19.77 7.25 -15.41
N SER A 101 -19.52 6.40 -14.41
CA SER A 101 -20.55 5.52 -13.85
C SER A 101 -21.63 6.29 -13.12
N ALA A 102 -22.82 5.72 -13.00
CA ALA A 102 -23.90 6.32 -12.25
C ALA A 102 -23.80 6.12 -10.72
N TYR A 103 -22.90 5.24 -10.24
CA TYR A 103 -22.81 4.90 -8.82
C TYR A 103 -22.31 6.07 -7.99
N ALA A 104 -23.11 6.64 -7.10
CA ALA A 104 -22.73 7.72 -6.20
C ALA A 104 -22.26 7.22 -4.82
N ARG A 105 -22.72 6.04 -4.40
CA ARG A 105 -22.46 5.44 -3.09
C ARG A 105 -22.08 3.96 -3.25
N LEU A 106 -21.39 3.43 -2.25
CA LEU A 106 -20.91 2.05 -2.29
C LEU A 106 -22.03 1.02 -2.39
N GLU A 107 -23.15 1.26 -1.70
CA GLU A 107 -24.31 0.36 -1.70
C GLU A 107 -24.94 0.17 -3.08
N GLU A 108 -24.80 1.14 -3.97
CA GLU A 108 -25.31 1.06 -5.34
C GLU A 108 -24.54 0.09 -6.21
N THR A 109 -23.34 -0.32 -5.77
CA THR A 109 -22.51 -1.34 -6.43
C THR A 109 -22.83 -2.77 -5.96
N PHE A 110 -23.71 -2.93 -4.94
CA PHE A 110 -24.03 -4.25 -4.43
C PHE A 110 -24.81 -5.07 -5.46
N GLY A 111 -24.52 -6.38 -5.50
CA GLY A 111 -25.01 -7.27 -6.54
C GLY A 111 -24.23 -7.19 -7.86
N LYS A 112 -23.29 -6.27 -7.99
CA LYS A 112 -22.42 -6.07 -9.18
C LYS A 112 -21.11 -6.82 -9.03
N THR A 113 -20.11 -6.45 -9.83
CA THR A 113 -18.77 -7.06 -9.86
C THR A 113 -17.76 -6.22 -9.11
N ILE A 114 -17.10 -6.80 -8.11
CA ILE A 114 -15.95 -6.19 -7.42
C ILE A 114 -14.63 -6.81 -7.89
N ALA A 115 -13.58 -6.00 -8.04
CA ALA A 115 -12.23 -6.48 -8.30
C ALA A 115 -11.30 -6.31 -7.10
N TYR A 116 -10.35 -7.25 -6.93
CA TYR A 116 -9.33 -7.20 -5.88
C TYR A 116 -7.94 -7.63 -6.37
N SER A 117 -6.90 -7.21 -5.63
CA SER A 117 -5.52 -7.50 -6.02
C SER A 117 -5.08 -8.91 -5.59
N THR A 118 -5.00 -9.16 -4.29
CA THR A 118 -4.62 -10.46 -3.71
C THR A 118 -5.15 -10.54 -2.28
N GLU A 119 -5.43 -11.73 -1.80
CA GLU A 119 -5.93 -11.99 -0.44
C GLU A 119 -4.96 -11.52 0.64
N HIS A 120 -3.66 -11.49 0.35
CA HIS A 120 -2.62 -10.99 1.25
C HIS A 120 -2.46 -9.45 1.21
N SER A 121 -3.26 -8.74 0.41
CA SER A 121 -3.25 -7.28 0.40
C SER A 121 -4.14 -6.70 1.48
N HIS A 122 -3.63 -5.75 2.28
CA HIS A 122 -4.52 -5.02 3.18
C HIS A 122 -5.48 -4.11 2.39
N SER A 123 -4.96 -3.17 1.60
CA SER A 123 -5.79 -2.22 0.85
C SER A 123 -6.66 -2.88 -0.22
N GLY A 124 -6.16 -3.92 -0.88
CA GLY A 124 -6.90 -4.57 -1.97
C GLY A 124 -7.85 -5.68 -1.52
N TYR A 125 -7.84 -6.10 -0.25
CA TYR A 125 -8.67 -7.23 0.21
C TYR A 125 -9.11 -7.11 1.67
N ASN A 126 -8.18 -7.05 2.64
CA ASN A 126 -8.52 -7.13 4.06
C ASN A 126 -9.28 -5.89 4.56
N ALA A 127 -8.86 -4.67 4.17
CA ALA A 127 -9.53 -3.44 4.54
C ALA A 127 -10.94 -3.33 3.94
N PRO A 128 -11.14 -3.54 2.62
CA PRO A 128 -12.48 -3.54 2.05
C PRO A 128 -13.37 -4.62 2.66
N ARG A 129 -12.87 -5.83 2.90
CA ARG A 129 -13.62 -6.89 3.55
C ARG A 129 -14.12 -6.48 4.94
N TYR A 130 -13.26 -5.88 5.75
CA TYR A 130 -13.64 -5.36 7.08
C TYR A 130 -14.64 -4.19 6.98
N HIS A 131 -14.43 -3.25 6.06
CA HIS A 131 -15.32 -2.12 5.85
C HIS A 131 -16.74 -2.57 5.45
N LEU A 132 -16.84 -3.58 4.61
CA LEU A 132 -18.09 -4.14 4.12
C LEU A 132 -18.92 -4.84 5.20
N LEU A 133 -18.35 -5.17 6.38
CA LEU A 133 -19.11 -5.76 7.48
C LEU A 133 -20.27 -4.87 7.95
N GLY A 134 -20.12 -3.55 7.84
CA GLY A 134 -21.17 -2.59 8.18
C GLY A 134 -22.44 -2.67 7.30
N TYR A 135 -22.36 -3.37 6.17
CA TYR A 135 -23.45 -3.53 5.21
C TYR A 135 -24.09 -4.92 5.21
N LEU A 136 -23.53 -5.85 6.00
CA LEU A 136 -24.11 -7.20 6.13
C LEU A 136 -25.39 -7.17 6.98
N THR A 137 -26.36 -7.96 6.57
CA THR A 137 -27.56 -8.25 7.36
C THR A 137 -27.79 -9.76 7.44
N PRO A 138 -28.68 -10.26 8.30
CA PRO A 138 -29.03 -11.67 8.33
C PRO A 138 -29.46 -12.23 6.94
N GLU A 139 -30.13 -11.40 6.14
CA GLU A 139 -30.68 -11.77 4.83
C GLU A 139 -29.67 -11.54 3.69
N ARG A 140 -28.65 -10.70 3.91
CA ARG A 140 -27.67 -10.34 2.90
C ARG A 140 -26.25 -10.63 3.41
N ARG A 141 -25.77 -11.85 3.18
CA ARG A 141 -24.45 -12.34 3.55
C ARG A 141 -23.41 -12.22 2.42
N ALA A 142 -23.87 -12.02 1.18
CA ALA A 142 -23.04 -11.67 0.02
C ALA A 142 -23.46 -10.30 -0.50
N LEU A 143 -22.50 -9.42 -0.74
CA LEU A 143 -22.74 -8.05 -1.20
C LEU A 143 -22.53 -7.92 -2.72
N TYR A 144 -21.68 -8.77 -3.31
CA TYR A 144 -21.36 -8.73 -4.74
C TYR A 144 -21.80 -10.00 -5.44
N GLY A 145 -22.32 -9.83 -6.66
CA GLY A 145 -22.76 -10.96 -7.50
C GLY A 145 -21.60 -11.66 -8.19
N SER A 146 -20.48 -10.98 -8.37
CA SER A 146 -19.27 -11.51 -8.99
C SER A 146 -18.02 -10.85 -8.41
N VAL A 147 -16.91 -11.62 -8.40
CA VAL A 147 -15.62 -11.16 -7.88
C VAL A 147 -14.52 -11.47 -8.89
N ILE A 148 -13.74 -10.48 -9.28
CA ILE A 148 -12.59 -10.62 -10.18
C ILE A 148 -11.30 -10.50 -9.38
N GLY A 149 -10.50 -11.54 -9.36
CA GLY A 149 -9.21 -11.59 -8.68
C GLY A 149 -8.73 -13.02 -8.45
N PRO A 150 -7.50 -13.19 -8.00
CA PRO A 150 -6.51 -12.14 -7.72
C PRO A 150 -5.92 -11.52 -9.00
N LEU A 151 -5.85 -10.18 -9.05
CA LEU A 151 -5.20 -9.43 -10.13
C LEU A 151 -3.74 -9.05 -9.79
N VAL A 152 -3.25 -9.53 -8.66
CA VAL A 152 -1.89 -9.46 -8.12
C VAL A 152 -1.43 -8.04 -7.78
N ARG A 153 -1.61 -7.07 -8.68
CA ARG A 153 -1.15 -5.68 -8.52
C ARG A 153 -2.32 -4.70 -8.52
N GLN A 154 -2.13 -3.54 -7.93
CA GLN A 154 -3.15 -2.48 -7.85
C GLN A 154 -3.49 -1.89 -9.23
N ARG A 155 -2.52 -1.78 -10.14
CA ARG A 155 -2.76 -1.23 -11.47
C ARG A 155 -3.74 -2.08 -12.31
N PRO A 156 -3.60 -3.41 -12.44
CA PRO A 156 -4.61 -4.26 -13.09
C PRO A 156 -6.00 -4.19 -12.42
N VAL A 157 -6.07 -3.92 -11.10
CA VAL A 157 -7.35 -3.72 -10.40
C VAL A 157 -8.02 -2.42 -10.87
N LEU A 158 -7.28 -1.32 -10.96
CA LEU A 158 -7.77 -0.06 -11.51
C LEU A 158 -8.20 -0.25 -12.99
N ASP A 159 -7.37 -0.90 -13.80
CA ASP A 159 -7.67 -1.16 -15.21
C ASP A 159 -8.95 -2.00 -15.38
N ALA A 160 -9.23 -2.95 -14.47
CA ALA A 160 -10.47 -3.73 -14.51
C ALA A 160 -11.73 -2.85 -14.37
N VAL A 161 -11.66 -1.80 -13.55
CA VAL A 161 -12.76 -0.81 -13.41
C VAL A 161 -12.85 0.08 -14.64
N VAL A 162 -11.71 0.60 -15.10
CA VAL A 162 -11.64 1.47 -16.27
C VAL A 162 -12.17 0.80 -17.54
N ASP A 163 -11.85 -0.49 -17.72
CA ASP A 163 -12.28 -1.29 -18.86
C ASP A 163 -13.72 -1.82 -18.74
N GLY A 164 -14.40 -1.54 -17.61
CA GLY A 164 -15.77 -2.00 -17.35
C GLY A 164 -15.90 -3.50 -17.07
N ARG A 165 -14.78 -4.17 -16.77
CA ARG A 165 -14.78 -5.59 -16.34
C ARG A 165 -15.25 -5.73 -14.89
N ALA A 166 -14.98 -4.73 -14.06
CA ALA A 166 -15.51 -4.62 -12.71
C ALA A 166 -16.27 -3.30 -12.55
N ASP A 167 -17.33 -3.31 -11.77
CA ASP A 167 -18.11 -2.11 -11.44
C ASP A 167 -17.42 -1.26 -10.36
N VAL A 168 -16.77 -1.92 -9.42
CA VAL A 168 -16.09 -1.31 -8.27
C VAL A 168 -14.82 -2.06 -7.94
N ALA A 169 -13.85 -1.37 -7.36
CA ALA A 169 -12.67 -1.98 -6.78
C ALA A 169 -12.16 -1.18 -5.58
N ALA A 170 -11.36 -1.82 -4.74
CA ALA A 170 -10.70 -1.19 -3.61
C ALA A 170 -9.19 -1.08 -3.87
N ILE A 171 -8.64 0.13 -3.75
CA ILE A 171 -7.22 0.40 -3.99
C ILE A 171 -6.60 1.23 -2.86
N ASP A 172 -5.28 1.17 -2.78
CA ASP A 172 -4.48 1.98 -1.85
C ASP A 172 -4.66 3.47 -2.15
N GLY A 173 -5.18 4.23 -1.18
CA GLY A 173 -5.48 5.64 -1.36
C GLY A 173 -4.23 6.50 -1.52
N TYR A 174 -3.10 6.16 -0.88
CA TYR A 174 -1.85 6.87 -1.10
C TYR A 174 -1.30 6.62 -2.50
N ALA A 175 -1.39 5.39 -2.99
CA ALA A 175 -1.03 5.07 -4.37
C ALA A 175 -1.93 5.81 -5.38
N LEU A 176 -3.23 5.97 -5.09
CA LEU A 176 -4.14 6.75 -5.93
C LEU A 176 -3.78 8.25 -5.91
N ASP A 177 -3.41 8.82 -4.76
CA ASP A 177 -2.97 10.21 -4.68
C ASP A 177 -1.67 10.44 -5.48
N LEU A 178 -0.73 9.51 -5.41
CA LEU A 178 0.47 9.54 -6.25
C LEU A 178 0.13 9.46 -7.73
N LEU A 179 -0.82 8.61 -8.10
CA LEU A 179 -1.26 8.49 -9.50
C LEU A 179 -1.92 9.78 -9.99
N ARG A 180 -2.77 10.42 -9.18
CA ARG A 180 -3.38 11.72 -9.49
C ARG A 180 -2.35 12.81 -9.79
N ARG A 181 -1.22 12.77 -9.10
CA ARG A 181 -0.15 13.75 -9.29
C ARG A 181 0.72 13.45 -10.52
N HIS A 182 0.99 12.17 -10.81
CA HIS A 182 2.01 11.76 -11.79
C HIS A 182 1.45 11.23 -13.10
N ALA A 183 0.19 10.80 -13.11
CA ALA A 183 -0.51 10.27 -14.27
C ALA A 183 -2.01 10.58 -14.17
N PRO A 184 -2.39 11.88 -14.14
CA PRO A 184 -3.78 12.30 -13.98
C PRO A 184 -4.69 11.72 -15.07
N GLU A 185 -4.19 11.55 -16.29
CA GLU A 185 -4.92 10.95 -17.42
C GLU A 185 -5.40 9.50 -17.12
N ILE A 186 -4.77 8.82 -16.16
CA ILE A 186 -5.19 7.50 -15.70
C ILE A 186 -6.11 7.63 -14.49
N ALA A 187 -5.71 8.48 -13.54
CA ALA A 187 -6.45 8.67 -12.29
C ALA A 187 -7.85 9.27 -12.53
N ASP A 188 -7.99 10.16 -13.52
CA ASP A 188 -9.26 10.83 -13.85
C ASP A 188 -10.27 9.89 -14.53
N ARG A 189 -9.86 8.68 -14.92
CA ARG A 189 -10.77 7.64 -15.44
C ARG A 189 -11.58 6.95 -14.35
N VAL A 190 -11.23 7.16 -13.09
CA VAL A 190 -11.95 6.62 -11.93
C VAL A 190 -12.29 7.72 -10.93
N ARG A 191 -13.30 7.49 -10.11
CA ARG A 191 -13.62 8.35 -8.97
C ARG A 191 -13.84 7.52 -7.71
N VAL A 192 -13.58 8.12 -6.58
CA VAL A 192 -13.80 7.52 -5.26
C VAL A 192 -15.26 7.73 -4.85
N ILE A 193 -15.91 6.67 -4.38
CA ILE A 193 -17.29 6.70 -3.87
C ILE A 193 -17.38 6.40 -2.38
N ASP A 194 -16.33 5.77 -1.82
CA ASP A 194 -16.23 5.52 -0.37
C ASP A 194 -14.77 5.31 0.02
N THR A 195 -14.48 5.44 1.33
CA THR A 195 -13.12 5.32 1.88
C THR A 195 -13.15 4.63 3.22
N THR A 196 -12.26 3.67 3.44
CA THR A 196 -12.16 2.93 4.70
C THR A 196 -11.59 3.78 5.82
N ILE A 197 -11.80 3.35 7.08
CA ILE A 197 -11.05 3.90 8.21
C ILE A 197 -9.53 3.71 8.01
N PRO A 198 -8.69 4.64 8.49
CA PRO A 198 -7.24 4.55 8.32
C PRO A 198 -6.64 3.27 8.93
N ALA A 199 -5.51 2.88 8.36
CA ALA A 199 -4.63 1.82 8.86
C ALA A 199 -3.18 2.30 8.80
N PRO A 200 -2.23 1.68 9.53
CA PRO A 200 -0.81 2.00 9.46
C PRO A 200 -0.28 1.91 8.02
N SER A 201 0.50 2.90 7.61
CA SER A 201 1.17 2.89 6.30
C SER A 201 2.06 1.67 6.13
N ALA A 202 2.17 1.19 4.90
CA ALA A 202 3.13 0.12 4.58
C ALA A 202 4.55 0.56 4.97
N PRO A 203 5.26 -0.18 5.84
CA PRO A 203 6.60 0.18 6.27
C PRO A 203 7.65 -0.16 5.22
N LEU A 204 8.79 0.52 5.28
CA LEU A 204 10.05 0.02 4.76
C LEU A 204 10.63 -0.96 5.77
N VAL A 205 11.07 -2.11 5.30
CA VAL A 205 11.56 -3.22 6.14
C VAL A 205 12.89 -3.74 5.63
N ALA A 206 13.63 -4.41 6.52
CA ALA A 206 14.83 -5.16 6.19
C ALA A 206 14.68 -6.63 6.63
N SER A 207 15.35 -7.55 5.92
CA SER A 207 15.41 -8.98 6.30
C SER A 207 15.91 -9.14 7.73
N PRO A 208 15.46 -10.17 8.48
CA PRO A 208 16.03 -10.53 9.77
C PRO A 208 17.54 -10.82 9.73
N ASP A 209 18.08 -11.18 8.55
CA ASP A 209 19.51 -11.45 8.35
C ASP A 209 20.36 -10.17 8.23
N VAL A 210 19.73 -8.99 8.12
CA VAL A 210 20.45 -7.71 8.05
C VAL A 210 20.90 -7.30 9.46
N PRO A 211 22.19 -6.99 9.68
CA PRO A 211 22.70 -6.57 10.98
C PRO A 211 21.93 -5.38 11.58
N ALA A 212 21.67 -5.44 12.89
CA ALA A 212 20.85 -4.46 13.60
C ALA A 212 21.40 -3.02 13.51
N ASP A 213 22.72 -2.85 13.48
CA ASP A 213 23.39 -1.56 13.30
C ASP A 213 23.09 -0.94 11.93
N LYS A 214 23.03 -1.74 10.87
CA LYS A 214 22.63 -1.28 9.54
C LYS A 214 21.14 -0.91 9.50
N CYS A 215 20.29 -1.72 10.13
CA CYS A 215 18.87 -1.41 10.25
C CYS A 215 18.64 -0.08 10.97
N GLU A 216 19.33 0.15 12.09
CA GLU A 216 19.22 1.42 12.83
C GLU A 216 19.77 2.59 12.02
N ALA A 217 20.90 2.44 11.33
CA ALA A 217 21.47 3.48 10.47
C ALA A 217 20.50 3.88 9.35
N LEU A 218 19.86 2.91 8.68
CA LEU A 218 18.83 3.14 7.67
C LEU A 218 17.60 3.83 8.27
N THR A 219 17.16 3.39 9.45
CA THR A 219 16.04 3.99 10.19
C THR A 219 16.30 5.46 10.49
N LEU A 220 17.46 5.78 11.08
CA LEU A 220 17.83 7.17 11.40
C LEU A 220 17.93 8.03 10.13
N ALA A 221 18.47 7.50 9.04
CA ALA A 221 18.55 8.19 7.76
C ALA A 221 17.15 8.48 7.18
N LEU A 222 16.21 7.53 7.24
CA LEU A 222 14.82 7.70 6.83
C LEU A 222 14.13 8.78 7.69
N LEU A 223 14.25 8.71 9.01
CA LEU A 223 13.63 9.66 9.92
C LEU A 223 14.13 11.09 9.71
N ALA A 224 15.40 11.26 9.33
CA ALA A 224 16.05 12.56 9.14
C ALA A 224 15.91 13.11 7.70
N VAL A 225 15.42 12.33 6.72
CA VAL A 225 15.44 12.73 5.30
C VAL A 225 14.65 14.02 5.03
N HIS A 226 13.60 14.30 5.80
CA HIS A 226 12.77 15.49 5.66
C HIS A 226 13.51 16.79 6.06
N ALA A 227 14.56 16.69 6.87
CA ALA A 227 15.40 17.81 7.26
C ALA A 227 16.54 18.08 6.26
N VAL A 228 16.65 17.29 5.19
CA VAL A 228 17.68 17.41 4.16
C VAL A 228 17.19 18.35 3.05
N PRO A 229 17.78 19.56 2.87
CA PRO A 229 17.23 20.58 1.97
C PRO A 229 17.06 20.11 0.51
N ASP A 230 18.01 19.32 -0.02
CA ASP A 230 17.98 18.80 -1.38
C ASP A 230 16.97 17.66 -1.57
N MET A 231 16.36 17.15 -0.50
CA MET A 231 15.29 16.13 -0.56
C MET A 231 13.89 16.71 -0.57
N ARG A 232 13.72 18.00 -0.32
CA ARG A 232 12.39 18.64 -0.21
C ARG A 232 11.56 18.41 -1.49
N ALA A 233 12.12 18.72 -2.65
CA ALA A 233 11.43 18.50 -3.93
C ALA A 233 11.06 17.02 -4.15
N THR A 234 11.96 16.10 -3.78
CA THR A 234 11.69 14.66 -3.91
C THR A 234 10.57 14.20 -2.96
N LEU A 235 10.53 14.70 -1.74
CA LEU A 235 9.44 14.40 -0.80
C LEU A 235 8.11 14.99 -1.30
N ASP A 236 8.11 16.19 -1.85
CA ASP A 236 6.93 16.82 -2.44
C ASP A 236 6.42 16.02 -3.67
N GLU A 237 7.33 15.53 -4.53
CA GLU A 237 6.97 14.64 -5.64
C GLU A 237 6.31 13.35 -5.13
N LEU A 238 6.80 12.79 -4.03
CA LEU A 238 6.29 11.58 -3.40
C LEU A 238 5.09 11.83 -2.47
N LEU A 239 4.60 13.07 -2.36
CA LEU A 239 3.54 13.43 -1.43
C LEU A 239 3.84 12.98 0.01
N LEU A 240 5.10 13.11 0.45
CA LEU A 240 5.55 12.74 1.78
C LEU A 240 5.91 13.98 2.61
N SER A 241 5.48 14.01 3.86
CA SER A 241 5.95 15.01 4.83
C SER A 241 7.23 14.54 5.53
N ARG A 242 7.32 13.28 5.89
CA ARG A 242 8.45 12.66 6.60
C ARG A 242 8.28 11.14 6.65
N PHE A 243 9.20 10.47 7.34
CA PHE A 243 9.01 9.10 7.83
C PHE A 243 8.84 9.08 9.34
N ALA A 244 8.20 8.06 9.89
CA ALA A 244 7.99 7.85 11.31
C ALA A 244 8.40 6.44 11.72
N ARG A 245 8.88 6.27 12.96
CA ARG A 245 9.04 4.94 13.55
C ARG A 245 7.68 4.30 13.70
N THR A 246 7.67 2.98 13.58
CA THR A 246 6.51 2.12 13.84
C THR A 246 6.91 1.01 14.77
N GLU A 247 5.94 0.50 15.52
CA GLU A 247 6.14 -0.61 16.44
C GLU A 247 5.32 -1.83 15.97
N PRO A 248 5.76 -3.06 16.29
CA PRO A 248 5.03 -4.28 15.92
C PRO A 248 3.54 -4.24 16.26
N LYS A 249 3.19 -3.69 17.44
CA LYS A 249 1.79 -3.57 17.90
C LYS A 249 0.91 -2.70 17.00
N ASP A 250 1.50 -1.73 16.27
CA ASP A 250 0.74 -0.87 15.36
C ASP A 250 0.09 -1.67 14.25
N PHE A 251 0.67 -2.84 13.92
CA PHE A 251 0.21 -3.72 12.83
C PHE A 251 -0.78 -4.80 13.29
N ASP A 252 -1.06 -4.93 14.59
CA ASP A 252 -2.01 -5.92 15.11
C ASP A 252 -3.44 -5.67 14.57
N VAL A 253 -3.78 -4.42 14.29
CA VAL A 253 -5.05 -4.01 13.68
C VAL A 253 -5.38 -4.76 12.38
N PHE A 254 -4.37 -5.21 11.63
CA PHE A 254 -4.62 -5.98 10.41
C PHE A 254 -5.18 -7.36 10.70
N LEU A 255 -4.67 -8.02 11.74
CA LEU A 255 -5.14 -9.31 12.21
C LEU A 255 -6.50 -9.18 12.92
N ASP A 256 -6.73 -8.08 13.64
CA ASP A 256 -8.02 -7.79 14.25
C ASP A 256 -9.12 -7.66 13.20
N ARG A 257 -8.85 -6.93 12.10
CA ARG A 257 -9.78 -6.78 10.99
C ARG A 257 -10.07 -8.09 10.27
N GLU A 258 -9.05 -8.93 10.09
CA GLU A 258 -9.22 -10.27 9.54
C GLU A 258 -10.14 -11.12 10.42
N ARG A 259 -9.80 -11.22 11.73
CA ARG A 259 -10.60 -11.97 12.72
C ARG A 259 -12.05 -11.48 12.81
N ALA A 260 -12.24 -10.16 12.77
CA ALA A 260 -13.58 -9.58 12.78
C ALA A 260 -14.40 -10.00 11.55
N ALA A 261 -13.79 -10.02 10.36
CA ALA A 261 -14.45 -10.45 9.15
C ALA A 261 -14.81 -11.95 9.18
N GLU A 262 -13.91 -12.78 9.68
CA GLU A 262 -14.16 -14.22 9.88
C GLU A 262 -15.28 -14.47 10.89
N ALA A 263 -15.22 -13.81 12.03
CA ALA A 263 -16.22 -13.93 13.09
C ALA A 263 -17.62 -13.47 12.64
N ALA A 264 -17.69 -12.48 11.74
CA ALA A 264 -18.93 -12.02 11.13
C ALA A 264 -19.46 -12.97 10.02
N GLY A 265 -18.75 -14.07 9.72
CA GLY A 265 -19.14 -14.99 8.65
C GLY A 265 -18.92 -14.42 7.24
N TYR A 266 -17.97 -13.48 7.10
CA TYR A 266 -17.58 -12.88 5.80
C TYR A 266 -16.08 -13.13 5.52
N PRO A 267 -15.66 -14.41 5.39
CA PRO A 267 -14.24 -14.77 5.22
C PRO A 267 -13.68 -14.39 3.84
N ARG A 268 -14.56 -14.08 2.89
CA ARG A 268 -14.20 -13.70 1.50
C ARG A 268 -15.02 -12.50 1.04
N LEU A 269 -14.44 -11.74 0.09
CA LEU A 269 -15.23 -10.78 -0.67
C LEU A 269 -16.27 -11.55 -1.49
N ALA A 270 -17.53 -11.23 -1.29
CA ALA A 270 -18.65 -11.89 -1.98
C ALA A 270 -19.87 -10.95 -2.02
#